data_e89640cc03ae26ec2175cd474b722c5c
#
_entry.id   e89640cc03ae26ec2175cd474b722c5c
#
_cell.length_a   1.000
_cell.length_b   1.000
_cell.length_c   1.000
_cell.angle_alpha   90.00
_cell.angle_beta   90.00
_cell.angle_gamma   90.00
#
_symmetry.space_group_name_H-M   'P 1'
#
loop_
_entity.id
_entity.type
_entity.pdbx_description
1 polymer ?
#
loop_
_entity_poly.entity_id
_entity_poly.type
_entity_poly.pdbx_seq_one_letter_code
_entity_poly.pdbx_strand_id
1 'polypeptide(L)'
;MAEGGSPFVLIFQSLNSNGVANVLNFVVLIAAISVYNSCIYCNSRMLHGLAEQGNAPAILKKVNSRGIPVPAAIVSASITAVCVVVNYLIPGQAFQLFMMLVVAALVINWLMISVTHLKFTKAMKLQKRQTKFQSIMSPWSNYLTISFVCFILIIMAMTPDMRLAVILGPIWLAVLAIMYFFKYRKKMVAIPEVQSN
;
A
#
# COMPACT_ATOMS: atom_id res chain seq x y z
N MET A 1 10.70 -9.59 -27.83
CA MET A 1 10.63 -10.16 -26.46
C MET A 1 11.92 -9.76 -25.77
N ALA A 2 11.88 -8.81 -24.84
CA ALA A 2 13.07 -8.41 -24.12
C ALA A 2 13.38 -9.49 -23.08
N GLU A 3 14.43 -10.27 -23.30
CA GLU A 3 14.98 -11.17 -22.31
C GLU A 3 15.39 -10.34 -21.09
N GLY A 4 14.80 -10.65 -20.00
CA GLY A 4 14.77 -10.16 -18.65
C GLY A 4 16.04 -9.58 -18.04
N GLY A 5 16.41 -8.36 -18.43
CA GLY A 5 17.45 -7.60 -17.74
C GLY A 5 16.99 -6.17 -17.48
N SER A 6 17.62 -5.51 -16.48
CA SER A 6 17.42 -4.08 -16.29
C SER A 6 17.76 -3.33 -17.59
N PRO A 7 16.97 -2.31 -18.02
CA PRO A 7 17.28 -1.53 -19.22
C PRO A 7 18.71 -0.96 -19.24
N PHE A 8 19.24 -0.61 -18.08
CA PHE A 8 20.62 -0.16 -17.94
C PHE A 8 21.64 -1.26 -18.28
N VAL A 9 21.38 -2.50 -17.82
CA VAL A 9 22.26 -3.64 -18.11
C VAL A 9 22.27 -3.97 -19.59
N LEU A 10 21.12 -3.94 -20.24
CA LEU A 10 20.99 -4.19 -21.68
C LEU A 10 21.75 -3.15 -22.52
N ILE A 11 21.70 -1.86 -22.14
CA ILE A 11 22.47 -0.80 -22.82
C ILE A 11 23.98 -1.09 -22.71
N PHE A 12 24.50 -1.45 -21.52
CA PHE A 12 25.91 -1.71 -21.36
C PHE A 12 26.37 -3.04 -21.97
N GLN A 13 25.49 -4.01 -22.07
CA GLN A 13 25.76 -5.24 -22.83
C GLN A 13 25.88 -4.95 -24.34
N SER A 14 25.03 -4.08 -24.89
CA SER A 14 25.09 -3.68 -26.30
C SER A 14 26.40 -2.91 -26.63
N LEU A 15 27.02 -2.28 -25.64
CA LEU A 15 28.32 -1.61 -25.78
C LEU A 15 29.54 -2.56 -25.59
N ASN A 16 29.30 -3.88 -25.57
CA ASN A 16 30.32 -4.93 -25.41
C ASN A 16 31.17 -4.80 -24.13
N SER A 17 30.59 -4.21 -23.06
CA SER A 17 31.26 -3.96 -21.78
C SER A 17 30.71 -4.87 -20.67
N ASN A 18 30.98 -6.19 -20.78
CA ASN A 18 30.50 -7.20 -19.83
C ASN A 18 30.90 -6.92 -18.37
N GLY A 19 32.07 -6.33 -18.13
CA GLY A 19 32.51 -5.98 -16.78
C GLY A 19 31.62 -4.91 -16.13
N VAL A 20 31.28 -3.86 -16.86
CA VAL A 20 30.38 -2.79 -16.38
C VAL A 20 28.96 -3.33 -16.16
N ALA A 21 28.47 -4.19 -17.07
CA ALA A 21 27.16 -4.81 -16.92
C ALA A 21 27.05 -5.65 -15.64
N ASN A 22 28.08 -6.42 -15.29
CA ASN A 22 28.12 -7.23 -14.06
C ASN A 22 28.14 -6.36 -12.80
N VAL A 23 28.93 -5.26 -12.79
CA VAL A 23 28.96 -4.30 -11.66
C VAL A 23 27.59 -3.66 -11.48
N LEU A 24 26.93 -3.26 -12.58
CA LEU A 24 25.58 -2.69 -12.52
C LEU A 24 24.55 -3.68 -12.01
N ASN A 25 24.61 -4.94 -12.43
CA ASN A 25 23.73 -5.99 -11.90
C ASN A 25 23.91 -6.14 -10.39
N PHE A 26 25.13 -6.12 -9.90
CA PHE A 26 25.42 -6.18 -8.46
C PHE A 26 24.87 -4.98 -7.71
N VAL A 27 25.05 -3.78 -8.24
CA VAL A 27 24.47 -2.54 -7.65
C VAL A 27 22.93 -2.61 -7.61
N VAL A 28 22.30 -3.05 -8.70
CA VAL A 28 20.84 -3.20 -8.76
C VAL A 28 20.35 -4.23 -7.74
N LEU A 29 21.07 -5.33 -7.57
CA LEU A 29 20.75 -6.35 -6.57
C LEU A 29 20.81 -5.79 -5.14
N ILE A 30 21.87 -5.06 -4.80
CA ILE A 30 22.00 -4.43 -3.47
C ILE A 30 20.89 -3.40 -3.26
N ALA A 31 20.60 -2.57 -4.27
CA ALA A 31 19.51 -1.60 -4.20
C ALA A 31 18.15 -2.29 -3.97
N ALA A 32 17.86 -3.39 -4.68
CA ALA A 32 16.64 -4.15 -4.51
C ALA A 32 16.51 -4.74 -3.11
N ILE A 33 17.58 -5.31 -2.55
CA ILE A 33 17.61 -5.83 -1.17
C ILE A 33 17.36 -4.70 -0.16
N SER A 34 17.94 -3.53 -0.37
CA SER A 34 17.76 -2.37 0.51
C SER A 34 16.32 -1.86 0.51
N VAL A 35 15.71 -1.74 -0.67
CA VAL A 35 14.30 -1.36 -0.82
C VAL A 35 13.40 -2.39 -0.17
N TYR A 36 13.64 -3.67 -0.39
CA TYR A 36 12.87 -4.77 0.20
C TYR A 36 12.91 -4.73 1.73
N ASN A 37 14.10 -4.54 2.31
CA ASN A 37 14.23 -4.40 3.76
C ASN A 37 13.45 -3.21 4.30
N SER A 38 13.48 -2.06 3.62
CA SER A 38 12.71 -0.88 3.97
C SER A 38 11.19 -1.13 3.91
N CYS A 39 10.72 -1.85 2.88
CA CYS A 39 9.32 -2.24 2.75
C CYS A 39 8.87 -3.16 3.90
N ILE A 40 9.66 -4.18 4.27
CA ILE A 40 9.34 -5.05 5.42
C ILE A 40 9.27 -4.23 6.71
N TYR A 41 10.22 -3.34 6.92
CA TYR A 41 10.23 -2.47 8.09
C TYR A 41 8.95 -1.62 8.17
N CYS A 42 8.61 -0.90 7.11
CA CYS A 42 7.41 -0.06 7.07
C CYS A 42 6.13 -0.87 7.26
N ASN A 43 5.97 -1.97 6.52
CA ASN A 43 4.79 -2.82 6.59
C ASN A 43 4.61 -3.45 7.97
N SER A 44 5.70 -3.93 8.59
CA SER A 44 5.64 -4.51 9.94
C SER A 44 5.20 -3.48 10.98
N ARG A 45 5.69 -2.25 10.89
CA ARG A 45 5.28 -1.15 11.77
C ARG A 45 3.82 -0.75 11.57
N MET A 46 3.35 -0.69 10.32
CA MET A 46 1.94 -0.39 10.01
C MET A 46 1.01 -1.49 10.53
N LEU A 47 1.35 -2.77 10.32
CA LEU A 47 0.57 -3.90 10.83
C LEU A 47 0.51 -3.92 12.35
N HIS A 48 1.63 -3.60 13.02
CA HIS A 48 1.68 -3.48 14.47
C HIS A 48 0.78 -2.34 14.97
N GLY A 49 0.87 -1.14 14.38
CA GLY A 49 0.00 0.00 14.74
C GLY A 49 -1.48 -0.29 14.52
N LEU A 50 -1.84 -0.98 13.42
CA LEU A 50 -3.22 -1.43 13.19
C LEU A 50 -3.68 -2.42 14.27
N ALA A 51 -2.79 -3.31 14.73
CA ALA A 51 -3.09 -4.25 15.79
C ALA A 51 -3.28 -3.53 17.14
N GLU A 52 -2.45 -2.54 17.46
CA GLU A 52 -2.60 -1.71 18.67
C GLU A 52 -3.95 -1.00 18.71
N GLN A 53 -4.40 -0.46 17.57
CA GLN A 53 -5.73 0.15 17.43
C GLN A 53 -6.87 -0.87 17.46
N GLY A 54 -6.57 -2.18 17.55
CA GLY A 54 -7.57 -3.24 17.51
C GLY A 54 -8.12 -3.56 16.11
N ASN A 55 -7.51 -3.04 15.04
CA ASN A 55 -7.94 -3.24 13.65
C ASN A 55 -7.27 -4.45 12.97
N ALA A 56 -6.27 -5.07 13.61
CA ALA A 56 -5.60 -6.28 13.15
C ALA A 56 -5.55 -7.34 14.27
N PRO A 57 -5.18 -8.60 13.98
CA PRO A 57 -5.07 -9.66 14.98
C PRO A 57 -4.10 -9.30 16.12
N ALA A 58 -4.47 -9.65 17.35
CA ALA A 58 -3.71 -9.29 18.57
C ALA A 58 -2.27 -9.86 18.59
N ILE A 59 -2.02 -10.95 17.87
CA ILE A 59 -0.68 -11.55 17.74
C ILE A 59 0.34 -10.57 17.18
N LEU A 60 -0.10 -9.64 16.30
CA LEU A 60 0.76 -8.64 15.66
C LEU A 60 1.17 -7.49 16.61
N LYS A 61 0.59 -7.42 17.82
CA LYS A 61 1.03 -6.48 18.88
C LYS A 61 2.34 -6.91 19.55
N LYS A 62 2.70 -8.20 19.43
CA LYS A 62 3.88 -8.71 20.11
C LYS A 62 5.14 -8.10 19.51
N VAL A 63 5.97 -7.54 20.38
CA VAL A 63 7.32 -7.05 20.05
C VAL A 63 8.36 -7.87 20.82
N ASN A 64 9.55 -7.98 20.28
CA ASN A 64 10.68 -8.59 20.99
C ASN A 64 11.30 -7.60 21.98
N SER A 65 12.32 -8.03 22.72
CA SER A 65 13.07 -7.21 23.69
C SER A 65 13.71 -5.94 23.07
N ARG A 66 13.89 -5.90 21.77
CA ARG A 66 14.41 -4.73 21.01
C ARG A 66 13.31 -3.85 20.42
N GLY A 67 12.03 -4.08 20.76
CA GLY A 67 10.90 -3.31 20.22
C GLY A 67 10.55 -3.59 18.75
N ILE A 68 11.01 -4.74 18.20
CA ILE A 68 10.73 -5.12 16.81
C ILE A 68 9.47 -5.99 16.77
N PRO A 69 8.46 -5.67 15.95
CA PRO A 69 7.24 -6.46 15.78
C PRO A 69 7.50 -7.70 14.90
N VAL A 70 8.17 -8.70 15.46
CA VAL A 70 8.59 -9.91 14.71
C VAL A 70 7.41 -10.62 14.02
N PRO A 71 6.24 -10.86 14.68
CA PRO A 71 5.12 -11.52 14.01
C PRO A 71 4.62 -10.74 12.79
N ALA A 72 4.60 -9.40 12.87
CA ALA A 72 4.18 -8.57 11.75
C ALA A 72 5.21 -8.59 10.59
N ALA A 73 6.51 -8.64 10.93
CA ALA A 73 7.58 -8.79 9.93
C ALA A 73 7.51 -10.16 9.23
N ILE A 74 7.24 -11.24 9.97
CA ILE A 74 7.06 -12.59 9.40
C ILE A 74 5.87 -12.60 8.44
N VAL A 75 4.73 -12.02 8.81
CA VAL A 75 3.56 -11.95 7.93
C VAL A 75 3.89 -11.18 6.65
N SER A 76 4.57 -10.03 6.76
CA SER A 76 4.98 -9.25 5.59
C SER A 76 5.92 -10.04 4.68
N ALA A 77 6.94 -10.70 5.25
CA ALA A 77 7.88 -11.52 4.50
C ALA A 77 7.20 -12.74 3.85
N SER A 78 6.26 -13.39 4.54
CA SER A 78 5.51 -14.53 4.00
C SER A 78 4.67 -14.15 2.78
N ILE A 79 4.00 -12.99 2.81
CA ILE A 79 3.25 -12.50 1.66
C ILE A 79 4.18 -12.27 0.47
N THR A 80 5.34 -11.66 0.70
CA THR A 80 6.33 -11.47 -0.37
C THR A 80 6.86 -12.80 -0.91
N ALA A 81 7.12 -13.78 -0.03
CA ALA A 81 7.54 -15.11 -0.45
C ALA A 81 6.49 -15.78 -1.37
N VAL A 82 5.21 -15.66 -1.03
CA VAL A 82 4.11 -16.14 -1.89
C VAL A 82 4.14 -15.43 -3.25
N CYS A 83 4.31 -14.11 -3.29
CA CYS A 83 4.42 -13.36 -4.55
C CYS A 83 5.61 -13.84 -5.39
N VAL A 84 6.76 -14.14 -4.77
CA VAL A 84 7.94 -14.68 -5.46
C VAL A 84 7.64 -16.06 -6.06
N VAL A 85 6.98 -16.95 -5.30
CA VAL A 85 6.58 -18.27 -5.80
C VAL A 85 5.61 -18.15 -6.98
N VAL A 86 4.60 -17.27 -6.89
CA VAL A 86 3.67 -17.03 -8.00
C VAL A 86 4.41 -16.50 -9.23
N ASN A 87 5.35 -15.59 -9.06
CA ASN A 87 6.17 -15.08 -10.17
C ASN A 87 7.06 -16.15 -10.80
N TYR A 88 7.53 -17.11 -10.01
CA TYR A 88 8.31 -18.26 -10.51
C TYR A 88 7.44 -19.22 -11.32
N LEU A 89 6.19 -19.46 -10.89
CA LEU A 89 5.25 -20.37 -11.57
C LEU A 89 4.70 -19.80 -12.88
N ILE A 90 4.49 -18.46 -12.94
CA ILE A 90 3.90 -17.77 -14.10
C ILE A 90 4.79 -16.56 -14.46
N PRO A 91 6.00 -16.81 -14.98
CA PRO A 91 6.95 -15.74 -15.29
C PRO A 91 6.42 -14.80 -16.37
N GLY A 92 6.66 -13.52 -16.20
CA GLY A 92 6.24 -12.46 -17.13
C GLY A 92 4.82 -11.93 -16.89
N GLN A 93 3.82 -12.78 -16.72
CA GLN A 93 2.44 -12.34 -16.46
C GLN A 93 2.24 -11.90 -15.02
N ALA A 94 2.79 -12.64 -14.05
CA ALA A 94 2.66 -12.31 -12.62
C ALA A 94 3.32 -10.97 -12.29
N PHE A 95 4.50 -10.68 -12.82
CA PHE A 95 5.17 -9.40 -12.62
C PHE A 95 4.33 -8.23 -13.13
N GLN A 96 3.78 -8.33 -14.33
CA GLN A 96 2.93 -7.29 -14.91
C GLN A 96 1.67 -7.10 -14.07
N LEU A 97 1.01 -8.19 -13.63
CA LEU A 97 -0.16 -8.14 -12.76
C LEU A 97 0.15 -7.45 -11.43
N PHE A 98 1.25 -7.80 -10.78
CA PHE A 98 1.65 -7.17 -9.52
C PHE A 98 1.95 -5.68 -9.69
N MET A 99 2.61 -5.27 -10.77
CA MET A 99 2.85 -3.86 -11.07
C MET A 99 1.54 -3.08 -11.23
N MET A 100 0.57 -3.61 -11.97
CA MET A 100 -0.74 -3.00 -12.14
C MET A 100 -1.50 -2.87 -10.81
N LEU A 101 -1.46 -3.91 -9.97
CA LEU A 101 -2.10 -3.89 -8.64
C LEU A 101 -1.46 -2.84 -7.72
N VAL A 102 -0.13 -2.71 -7.74
CA VAL A 102 0.59 -1.68 -6.96
C VAL A 102 0.19 -0.28 -7.41
N VAL A 103 0.16 -0.02 -8.71
CA VAL A 103 -0.25 1.30 -9.25
C VAL A 103 -1.69 1.62 -8.84
N ALA A 104 -2.62 0.67 -9.00
CA ALA A 104 -4.02 0.86 -8.60
C ALA A 104 -4.15 1.13 -7.09
N ALA A 105 -3.41 0.39 -6.25
CA ALA A 105 -3.41 0.58 -4.81
C ALA A 105 -2.87 1.96 -4.41
N LEU A 106 -1.83 2.46 -5.07
CA LEU A 106 -1.28 3.82 -4.84
C LEU A 106 -2.29 4.91 -5.20
N VAL A 107 -2.95 4.79 -6.35
CA VAL A 107 -3.97 5.75 -6.80
C VAL A 107 -5.14 5.79 -5.82
N ILE A 108 -5.65 4.62 -5.39
CA ILE A 108 -6.72 4.52 -4.39
C ILE A 108 -6.26 5.12 -3.05
N ASN A 109 -5.03 4.88 -2.62
CA ASN A 109 -4.50 5.45 -1.38
C ASN A 109 -4.49 6.98 -1.42
N TRP A 110 -4.07 7.60 -2.53
CA TRP A 110 -4.11 9.05 -2.69
C TRP A 110 -5.53 9.61 -2.67
N LEU A 111 -6.49 8.89 -3.28
CA LEU A 111 -7.91 9.25 -3.20
C LEU A 111 -8.39 9.23 -1.75
N MET A 112 -8.09 8.17 -1.00
CA MET A 112 -8.47 8.02 0.40
C MET A 112 -7.86 9.10 1.28
N ILE A 113 -6.60 9.47 1.07
CA ILE A 113 -5.94 10.57 1.80
C ILE A 113 -6.68 11.88 1.54
N SER A 114 -6.99 12.20 0.29
CA SER A 114 -7.68 13.45 -0.09
C SER A 114 -9.09 13.52 0.52
N VAL A 115 -9.86 12.43 0.45
CA VAL A 115 -11.20 12.33 1.05
C VAL A 115 -11.13 12.45 2.58
N THR A 116 -10.15 11.81 3.21
CA THR A 116 -9.96 11.86 4.66
C THR A 116 -9.62 13.28 5.11
N HIS A 117 -8.76 13.98 4.37
CA HIS A 117 -8.40 15.37 4.65
C HIS A 117 -9.61 16.30 4.54
N LEU A 118 -10.50 16.12 3.55
CA LEU A 118 -11.74 16.89 3.46
C LEU A 118 -12.65 16.66 4.67
N LYS A 119 -12.85 15.40 5.07
CA LYS A 119 -13.65 15.04 6.25
C LYS A 119 -13.05 15.61 7.52
N PHE A 120 -11.72 15.52 7.68
CA PHE A 120 -11.00 16.09 8.81
C PHE A 120 -11.18 17.61 8.91
N THR A 121 -10.99 18.32 7.80
CA THR A 121 -11.16 19.79 7.75
C THR A 121 -12.59 20.20 8.11
N LYS A 122 -13.61 19.45 7.62
CA LYS A 122 -15.01 19.67 7.97
C LYS A 122 -15.26 19.43 9.47
N ALA A 123 -14.73 18.34 10.04
CA ALA A 123 -14.89 18.03 11.46
C ALA A 123 -14.24 19.10 12.36
N MET A 124 -13.04 19.58 12.00
CA MET A 124 -12.36 20.65 12.74
C MET A 124 -13.13 21.97 12.72
N LYS A 125 -13.71 22.33 11.56
CA LYS A 125 -14.59 23.52 11.47
C LYS A 125 -15.82 23.40 12.36
N LEU A 126 -16.46 22.22 12.41
CA LEU A 126 -17.61 21.97 13.28
C LEU A 126 -17.25 22.07 14.77
N GLN A 127 -16.05 21.64 15.16
CA GLN A 127 -15.56 21.75 16.54
C GLN A 127 -14.99 23.13 16.89
N LYS A 128 -15.04 24.11 15.97
CA LYS A 128 -14.43 25.44 16.11
C LYS A 128 -12.94 25.41 16.50
N ARG A 129 -12.26 24.31 16.16
CA ARG A 129 -10.82 24.15 16.38
C ARG A 129 -10.04 24.55 15.13
N GLN A 130 -9.02 25.39 15.30
CA GLN A 130 -8.10 25.73 14.23
C GLN A 130 -6.92 24.76 14.24
N THR A 131 -6.58 24.22 13.07
CA THR A 131 -5.37 23.43 12.89
C THR A 131 -4.15 24.35 12.86
N LYS A 132 -3.09 23.96 13.55
CA LYS A 132 -1.83 24.72 13.62
C LYS A 132 -1.17 24.89 12.25
N PHE A 133 -1.41 23.94 11.34
CA PHE A 133 -0.99 23.99 9.94
C PHE A 133 -2.23 23.93 9.05
N GLN A 134 -2.48 25.03 8.34
CA GLN A 134 -3.55 25.08 7.34
C GLN A 134 -2.95 24.74 5.97
N SER A 135 -3.60 23.85 5.23
CA SER A 135 -3.23 23.59 3.85
C SER A 135 -3.48 24.83 2.99
N ILE A 136 -2.47 25.21 2.23
CA ILE A 136 -2.55 26.31 1.26
C ILE A 136 -3.66 25.97 0.27
N MET A 137 -4.60 26.91 0.05
CA MET A 137 -5.74 26.75 -0.86
C MET A 137 -6.76 25.62 -0.50
N SER A 138 -6.85 25.23 0.78
CA SER A 138 -7.95 24.33 1.20
C SER A 138 -9.30 25.08 1.13
N PRO A 139 -10.38 24.50 0.55
CA PRO A 139 -10.58 23.11 0.11
C PRO A 139 -10.24 22.84 -1.37
N TRP A 140 -9.93 23.86 -2.18
CA TRP A 140 -9.74 23.75 -3.64
C TRP A 140 -8.66 22.73 -4.04
N SER A 141 -7.54 22.71 -3.32
CA SER A 141 -6.45 21.77 -3.55
C SER A 141 -6.93 20.31 -3.48
N ASN A 142 -7.80 19.97 -2.52
CA ASN A 142 -8.34 18.61 -2.39
C ASN A 142 -9.27 18.22 -3.54
N TYR A 143 -10.11 19.16 -4.00
CA TYR A 143 -11.00 18.90 -5.14
C TYR A 143 -10.19 18.69 -6.43
N LEU A 144 -9.14 19.48 -6.63
CA LEU A 144 -8.24 19.34 -7.76
C LEU A 144 -7.53 17.97 -7.72
N THR A 145 -7.02 17.56 -6.55
CA THR A 145 -6.38 16.25 -6.39
C THR A 145 -7.37 15.11 -6.66
N ILE A 146 -8.58 15.18 -6.11
CA ILE A 146 -9.62 14.16 -6.34
C ILE A 146 -9.98 14.09 -7.84
N SER A 147 -10.18 15.24 -8.50
CA SER A 147 -10.48 15.29 -9.93
C SER A 147 -9.36 14.66 -10.76
N PHE A 148 -8.11 14.99 -10.46
CA PHE A 148 -6.94 14.43 -11.14
C PHE A 148 -6.82 12.91 -10.93
N VAL A 149 -7.02 12.43 -9.71
CA VAL A 149 -7.00 10.99 -9.39
C VAL A 149 -8.14 10.26 -10.09
N CYS A 150 -9.35 10.83 -10.13
CA CYS A 150 -10.47 10.27 -10.88
C CYS A 150 -10.16 10.20 -12.39
N PHE A 151 -9.53 11.24 -12.94
CA PHE A 151 -9.09 11.26 -14.32
C PHE A 151 -8.08 10.13 -14.62
N ILE A 152 -7.10 9.91 -13.75
CA ILE A 152 -6.16 8.77 -13.86
C ILE A 152 -6.92 7.44 -13.85
N LEU A 153 -7.87 7.25 -12.93
CA LEU A 153 -8.67 6.02 -12.85
C LEU A 153 -9.49 5.78 -14.14
N ILE A 154 -10.02 6.84 -14.76
CA ILE A 154 -10.73 6.74 -16.04
C ILE A 154 -9.77 6.27 -17.14
N ILE A 155 -8.58 6.85 -17.25
CA ILE A 155 -7.56 6.42 -18.24
C ILE A 155 -7.18 4.96 -18.02
N MET A 156 -6.93 4.55 -16.76
CA MET A 156 -6.62 3.17 -16.43
C MET A 156 -7.76 2.22 -16.81
N ALA A 157 -9.02 2.61 -16.61
CA ALA A 157 -10.19 1.83 -16.99
C ALA A 157 -10.34 1.68 -18.53
N MET A 158 -9.90 2.69 -19.28
CA MET A 158 -9.90 2.66 -20.75
C MET A 158 -8.76 1.80 -21.32
N THR A 159 -7.69 1.61 -20.57
CA THR A 159 -6.53 0.79 -20.98
C THR A 159 -6.84 -0.69 -20.70
N PRO A 160 -6.90 -1.56 -21.74
CA PRO A 160 -7.30 -2.97 -21.58
C PRO A 160 -6.50 -3.73 -20.52
N ASP A 161 -5.18 -3.52 -20.49
CA ASP A 161 -4.28 -4.20 -19.57
C ASP A 161 -4.49 -3.79 -18.11
N MET A 162 -4.97 -2.56 -17.85
CA MET A 162 -5.15 -2.03 -16.50
C MET A 162 -6.57 -2.17 -15.94
N ARG A 163 -7.55 -2.56 -16.77
CA ARG A 163 -8.96 -2.71 -16.35
C ARG A 163 -9.13 -3.64 -15.15
N LEU A 164 -8.41 -4.75 -15.15
CA LEU A 164 -8.48 -5.73 -14.05
C LEU A 164 -8.09 -5.10 -12.71
N ALA A 165 -7.03 -4.29 -12.68
CA ALA A 165 -6.57 -3.62 -11.47
C ALA A 165 -7.58 -2.59 -10.95
N VAL A 166 -8.23 -1.84 -11.86
CA VAL A 166 -9.27 -0.86 -11.52
C VAL A 166 -10.52 -1.54 -10.95
N ILE A 167 -10.87 -2.73 -11.42
CA ILE A 167 -12.01 -3.51 -10.91
C ILE A 167 -11.67 -4.17 -9.57
N LEU A 168 -10.47 -4.72 -9.43
CA LEU A 168 -10.04 -5.39 -8.18
C LEU A 168 -9.91 -4.42 -7.01
N GLY A 169 -9.54 -3.16 -7.25
CA GLY A 169 -9.40 -2.14 -6.20
C GLY A 169 -10.67 -1.92 -5.38
N PRO A 170 -11.82 -1.55 -5.99
CA PRO A 170 -13.10 -1.41 -5.30
C PRO A 170 -13.58 -2.71 -4.65
N ILE A 171 -13.36 -3.87 -5.28
CA ILE A 171 -13.70 -5.18 -4.71
C ILE A 171 -12.92 -5.39 -3.41
N TRP A 172 -11.63 -5.12 -3.41
CA TRP A 172 -10.78 -5.21 -2.23
C TRP A 172 -11.25 -4.26 -1.11
N LEU A 173 -11.56 -3.02 -1.46
CA LEU A 173 -12.12 -2.05 -0.50
C LEU A 173 -13.47 -2.51 0.07
N ALA A 174 -14.34 -3.10 -0.76
CA ALA A 174 -15.61 -3.67 -0.30
C ALA A 174 -15.39 -4.82 0.69
N VAL A 175 -14.44 -5.73 0.40
CA VAL A 175 -14.08 -6.82 1.32
C VAL A 175 -13.58 -6.27 2.66
N LEU A 176 -12.69 -5.27 2.63
CA LEU A 176 -12.20 -4.63 3.85
C LEU A 176 -13.33 -3.93 4.63
N ALA A 177 -14.24 -3.24 3.94
CA ALA A 177 -15.38 -2.59 4.56
C ALA A 177 -16.34 -3.60 5.21
N ILE A 178 -16.61 -4.72 4.55
CA ILE A 178 -17.41 -5.81 5.08
C ILE A 178 -16.76 -6.42 6.33
N MET A 179 -15.46 -6.73 6.27
CA MET A 179 -14.70 -7.24 7.42
C MET A 179 -14.72 -6.26 8.60
N TYR A 180 -14.55 -4.97 8.32
CA TYR A 180 -14.63 -3.92 9.33
C TYR A 180 -16.03 -3.85 9.96
N PHE A 181 -17.09 -3.90 9.16
CA PHE A 181 -18.47 -3.83 9.63
C PHE A 181 -18.83 -5.01 10.52
N PHE A 182 -18.45 -6.24 10.14
CA PHE A 182 -18.66 -7.43 10.98
C PHE A 182 -17.90 -7.35 12.31
N LYS A 183 -16.67 -6.82 12.29
CA LYS A 183 -15.86 -6.65 13.50
C LYS A 183 -16.42 -5.56 14.41
N TYR A 184 -16.93 -4.46 13.85
CA TYR A 184 -17.51 -3.35 14.59
C TYR A 184 -18.82 -3.74 15.27
N ARG A 185 -19.68 -4.51 14.58
CA ARG A 185 -20.89 -5.08 15.17
C ARG A 185 -20.60 -5.97 16.38
N LYS A 186 -19.58 -6.83 16.30
CA LYS A 186 -19.16 -7.66 17.44
C LYS A 186 -18.71 -6.83 18.64
N LYS A 187 -18.13 -5.67 18.44
CA LYS A 187 -17.64 -4.80 19.51
C LYS A 187 -18.75 -4.00 20.18
N MET A 188 -19.80 -3.61 19.45
CA MET A 188 -20.97 -2.91 20.01
C MET A 188 -21.86 -3.83 20.87
N VAL A 189 -21.92 -5.11 20.54
CA VAL A 189 -22.65 -6.11 21.34
C VAL A 189 -21.92 -6.48 22.65
N ALA A 190 -20.61 -6.17 22.74
CA ALA A 190 -19.78 -6.50 23.89
C ALA A 190 -19.57 -5.34 24.89
N ILE A 191 -20.23 -4.20 24.74
CA ILE A 191 -20.23 -3.12 25.74
C ILE A 191 -21.39 -3.43 26.68
N PRO A 192 -21.14 -3.87 27.95
CA PRO A 192 -22.20 -3.98 28.93
C PRO A 192 -22.74 -2.56 29.19
N GLU A 193 -24.08 -2.45 29.28
CA GLU A 193 -24.73 -1.24 29.74
C GLU A 193 -24.06 -0.75 31.01
N VAL A 194 -23.45 0.44 30.94
CA VAL A 194 -22.99 1.13 32.12
C VAL A 194 -24.24 1.45 32.92
N GLN A 195 -24.44 0.72 34.01
CA GLN A 195 -25.47 0.99 34.99
C GLN A 195 -25.36 2.46 35.40
N SER A 196 -26.36 3.23 35.05
CA SER A 196 -26.63 4.55 35.60
C SER A 196 -27.03 4.37 37.08
N ASN A 197 -26.12 4.63 37.97
CA ASN A 197 -26.44 5.02 39.36
C ASN A 197 -26.22 6.50 39.53
#